data_37c88651cebdb7d0449c70de34d45c54
#
_entry.id   37c88651cebdb7d0449c70de34d45c54
#
_cell.length_a   1.000
_cell.length_b   1.000
_cell.length_c   1.000
_cell.angle_alpha   90.00
_cell.angle_beta   90.00
_cell.angle_gamma   90.00
#
_symmetry.space_group_name_H-M   'P 1'
#
loop_
_entity.id
_entity.type
_entity.pdbx_description
1 polymer ?
#
loop_
_entity_poly.entity_id
_entity_poly.type
_entity_poly.pdbx_seq_one_letter_code
_entity_poly.pdbx_strand_id
1 'polypeptide(L)'
;AGIRQIRSGRARPGIKALIEVAGLDDLVLTTQQIAFNIAPRLNAAGRLDDMSLGVECLLAPVHSAVEQAQTLDALNQERRRIEKEMGQQALEWLPDLAAESVEDLFSVCLFDPRWHEGVIGVLAARVRAQCARPVFIFTEVDGALLKGSGRSIDGLHLRDLLVEVDRDCQGLLQKFGGHAMAAGVTIQKRDFEVFRDRLNEFAGVQLKGRSLDETVISDGLPLAFDLVTVAGLVRDHPWGQGFPAPVFDERLEVLEQKLLAGGHLRLKLLSPRFDQVLEGIFFNRDRMIESRSAHFVFKLDVNRFRGVDRPQLVITHCL
;
A
#
# COMPACT_ATOMS: atom_id res chain seq x y z
N ALA A 1 -24.87 0.34 -0.34
CA ALA A 1 -25.79 1.16 -1.15
C ALA A 1 -25.09 1.76 -2.38
N GLY A 2 -23.98 2.53 -2.23
CA GLY A 2 -23.32 3.27 -3.32
C GLY A 2 -22.87 2.45 -4.51
N ILE A 3 -22.17 1.32 -4.27
CA ILE A 3 -21.69 0.47 -5.36
C ILE A 3 -22.84 -0.13 -6.20
N ARG A 4 -24.00 -0.41 -5.57
CA ARG A 4 -25.19 -0.87 -6.30
C ARG A 4 -25.76 0.23 -7.20
N GLN A 5 -25.71 1.49 -6.79
CA GLN A 5 -26.12 2.63 -7.60
C GLN A 5 -25.20 2.76 -8.83
N ILE A 6 -23.88 2.64 -8.64
CA ILE A 6 -22.91 2.69 -9.73
C ILE A 6 -23.21 1.56 -10.73
N ARG A 7 -23.29 0.32 -10.26
CA ARG A 7 -23.57 -0.86 -11.11
C ARG A 7 -24.91 -0.81 -11.84
N SER A 8 -25.88 -0.07 -11.33
CA SER A 8 -27.18 0.16 -12.00
C SER A 8 -27.19 1.36 -12.96
N GLY A 9 -26.02 1.92 -13.30
CA GLY A 9 -25.86 3.06 -14.21
C GLY A 9 -26.25 4.42 -13.60
N ARG A 10 -26.56 4.49 -12.30
CA ARG A 10 -27.01 5.70 -11.60
C ARG A 10 -25.88 6.44 -10.88
N ALA A 11 -24.64 6.27 -11.33
CA ALA A 11 -23.52 7.05 -10.83
C ALA A 11 -23.56 8.50 -11.34
N ARG A 12 -23.02 9.43 -10.55
CA ARG A 12 -22.79 10.81 -10.99
C ARG A 12 -21.82 10.85 -12.17
N PRO A 13 -21.90 11.88 -13.05
CA PRO A 13 -21.02 11.98 -14.22
C PRO A 13 -19.52 11.90 -13.88
N GLY A 14 -19.07 12.60 -12.83
CA GLY A 14 -17.66 12.55 -12.41
C GLY A 14 -17.20 11.16 -11.96
N ILE A 15 -18.07 10.40 -11.28
CA ILE A 15 -17.74 9.01 -10.90
C ILE A 15 -17.65 8.12 -12.14
N LYS A 16 -18.58 8.27 -13.12
CA LYS A 16 -18.53 7.53 -14.39
C LYS A 16 -17.26 7.84 -15.16
N ALA A 17 -16.91 9.12 -15.27
CA ALA A 17 -15.68 9.54 -15.95
C ALA A 17 -14.41 8.98 -15.27
N LEU A 18 -14.35 8.95 -13.94
CA LEU A 18 -13.24 8.34 -13.22
C LEU A 18 -13.14 6.82 -13.45
N ILE A 19 -14.26 6.12 -13.54
CA ILE A 19 -14.32 4.69 -13.85
C ILE A 19 -13.81 4.44 -15.27
N GLU A 20 -14.27 5.24 -16.23
CA GLU A 20 -13.87 5.16 -17.65
C GLU A 20 -12.36 5.44 -17.83
N VAL A 21 -11.85 6.54 -17.25
CA VAL A 21 -10.42 6.89 -17.28
C VAL A 21 -9.55 5.84 -16.59
N ALA A 22 -10.10 5.15 -15.57
CA ALA A 22 -9.43 4.04 -14.92
C ALA A 22 -9.46 2.72 -15.74
N GLY A 23 -10.18 2.69 -16.87
CA GLY A 23 -10.34 1.49 -17.70
C GLY A 23 -11.17 0.39 -17.01
N LEU A 24 -12.10 0.76 -16.15
CA LEU A 24 -12.93 -0.16 -15.37
C LEU A 24 -14.34 -0.28 -15.97
N ASP A 25 -14.97 -1.41 -15.69
CA ASP A 25 -16.37 -1.68 -16.05
C ASP A 25 -17.26 -1.38 -14.82
N ASP A 26 -18.17 -0.44 -14.96
CA ASP A 26 -19.06 0.00 -13.88
C ASP A 26 -20.06 -1.09 -13.46
N LEU A 27 -20.48 -2.00 -14.37
CA LEU A 27 -21.42 -3.08 -14.08
C LEU A 27 -20.91 -4.10 -13.07
N VAL A 28 -19.59 -4.28 -13.02
CA VAL A 28 -18.93 -5.29 -12.19
C VAL A 28 -17.91 -4.69 -11.20
N LEU A 29 -17.96 -3.37 -11.03
CA LEU A 29 -17.05 -2.63 -10.17
C LEU A 29 -17.05 -3.20 -8.74
N THR A 30 -15.86 -3.42 -8.16
CA THR A 30 -15.66 -3.91 -6.81
C THR A 30 -15.23 -2.80 -5.85
N THR A 31 -15.37 -3.02 -4.54
CA THR A 31 -14.86 -2.08 -3.52
C THR A 31 -13.35 -1.94 -3.60
N GLN A 32 -12.65 -3.01 -3.93
CA GLN A 32 -11.21 -3.01 -4.12
C GLN A 32 -10.78 -2.14 -5.31
N GLN A 33 -11.49 -2.23 -6.43
CA GLN A 33 -11.22 -1.37 -7.58
C GLN A 33 -11.48 0.12 -7.25
N ILE A 34 -12.50 0.43 -6.47
CA ILE A 34 -12.70 1.79 -5.97
C ILE A 34 -11.50 2.24 -5.13
N ALA A 35 -11.07 1.42 -4.17
CA ALA A 35 -9.99 1.76 -3.26
C ALA A 35 -8.62 1.90 -3.94
N PHE A 36 -8.31 1.06 -4.94
CA PHE A 36 -6.97 1.01 -5.56
C PHE A 36 -6.89 1.69 -6.93
N ASN A 37 -8.01 1.95 -7.60
CA ASN A 37 -8.01 2.62 -8.90
C ASN A 37 -8.67 4.01 -8.84
N ILE A 38 -9.82 4.17 -8.21
CA ILE A 38 -10.53 5.46 -8.17
C ILE A 38 -9.98 6.39 -7.09
N ALA A 39 -9.91 5.93 -5.84
CA ALA A 39 -9.49 6.74 -4.71
C ALA A 39 -8.06 7.32 -4.86
N PRO A 40 -7.06 6.61 -5.42
CA PRO A 40 -5.73 7.19 -5.63
C PRO A 40 -5.70 8.38 -6.59
N ARG A 41 -6.61 8.42 -7.60
CA ARG A 41 -6.75 9.57 -8.52
C ARG A 41 -7.26 10.81 -7.79
N LEU A 42 -8.30 10.66 -6.98
CA LEU A 42 -8.80 11.73 -6.12
C LEU A 42 -7.75 12.20 -5.12
N ASN A 43 -7.08 11.27 -4.44
CA ASN A 43 -6.06 11.59 -3.45
C ASN A 43 -4.80 12.25 -4.03
N ALA A 44 -4.51 12.05 -5.32
CA ALA A 44 -3.35 12.66 -5.98
C ALA A 44 -3.49 14.18 -6.04
N ALA A 45 -4.70 14.72 -6.20
CA ALA A 45 -4.94 16.16 -6.15
C ALA A 45 -4.41 16.77 -4.85
N GLY A 46 -4.85 16.29 -3.69
CA GLY A 46 -4.39 16.83 -2.39
C GLY A 46 -2.94 16.49 -2.00
N ARG A 47 -2.19 15.77 -2.87
CA ARG A 47 -0.76 15.49 -2.66
C ARG A 47 0.15 16.34 -3.54
N LEU A 48 -0.26 16.62 -4.75
CA LEU A 48 0.58 17.31 -5.76
C LEU A 48 0.00 18.68 -6.16
N ASP A 49 -1.27 18.94 -5.82
CA ASP A 49 -2.00 20.15 -6.20
C ASP A 49 -3.06 20.46 -5.13
N ASP A 50 -4.21 20.96 -5.51
CA ASP A 50 -5.33 21.32 -4.65
C ASP A 50 -6.40 20.20 -4.63
N MET A 51 -6.82 19.80 -3.44
CA MET A 51 -7.89 18.79 -3.26
C MET A 51 -9.24 19.23 -3.84
N SER A 52 -9.47 20.53 -4.06
CA SER A 52 -10.68 21.06 -4.72
C SER A 52 -10.91 20.43 -6.09
N LEU A 53 -9.85 20.13 -6.85
CA LEU A 53 -9.95 19.44 -8.15
C LEU A 53 -10.67 18.09 -8.03
N GLY A 54 -10.41 17.36 -6.95
CA GLY A 54 -11.10 16.09 -6.66
C GLY A 54 -12.59 16.30 -6.36
N VAL A 55 -12.92 17.33 -5.58
CA VAL A 55 -14.31 17.68 -5.24
C VAL A 55 -15.06 18.15 -6.49
N GLU A 56 -14.46 19.02 -7.28
CA GLU A 56 -15.02 19.53 -8.53
C GLU A 56 -15.32 18.38 -9.50
N CYS A 57 -14.40 17.45 -9.67
CA CYS A 57 -14.61 16.26 -10.51
C CYS A 57 -15.82 15.44 -10.03
N LEU A 58 -15.94 15.19 -8.72
CA LEU A 58 -17.08 14.44 -8.18
C LEU A 58 -18.44 15.16 -8.35
N LEU A 59 -18.42 16.49 -8.41
CA LEU A 59 -19.61 17.33 -8.60
C LEU A 59 -19.83 17.73 -10.07
N ALA A 60 -18.92 17.40 -10.96
CA ALA A 60 -18.90 17.82 -12.36
C ALA A 60 -20.20 17.49 -13.11
N PRO A 61 -20.68 18.40 -13.94
CA PRO A 61 -21.69 18.10 -14.94
C PRO A 61 -21.11 17.25 -16.08
N VAL A 62 -21.99 16.66 -16.89
CA VAL A 62 -21.58 15.71 -17.97
C VAL A 62 -20.51 16.28 -18.88
N HIS A 63 -20.61 17.56 -19.26
CA HIS A 63 -19.73 18.18 -20.27
C HIS A 63 -18.29 18.42 -19.79
N SER A 64 -18.04 18.50 -18.49
CA SER A 64 -16.68 18.73 -17.94
C SER A 64 -16.11 17.51 -17.18
N ALA A 65 -16.93 16.49 -16.91
CA ALA A 65 -16.54 15.37 -16.05
C ALA A 65 -15.33 14.60 -16.58
N VAL A 66 -15.27 14.37 -17.88
CA VAL A 66 -14.17 13.60 -18.51
C VAL A 66 -12.85 14.35 -18.42
N GLU A 67 -12.83 15.65 -18.74
CA GLU A 67 -11.64 16.49 -18.66
C GLU A 67 -11.09 16.55 -17.23
N GLN A 68 -11.96 16.73 -16.24
CA GLN A 68 -11.55 16.75 -14.84
C GLN A 68 -11.03 15.38 -14.35
N ALA A 69 -11.65 14.28 -14.78
CA ALA A 69 -11.15 12.94 -14.49
C ALA A 69 -9.79 12.65 -15.12
N GLN A 70 -9.54 13.15 -16.34
CA GLN A 70 -8.24 13.05 -17.01
C GLN A 70 -7.16 13.85 -16.28
N THR A 71 -7.49 15.04 -15.77
CA THR A 71 -6.58 15.84 -14.94
C THR A 71 -6.17 15.08 -13.68
N LEU A 72 -7.12 14.47 -12.98
CA LEU A 72 -6.83 13.65 -11.80
C LEU A 72 -6.02 12.39 -12.13
N ASP A 73 -6.23 11.79 -13.30
CA ASP A 73 -5.42 10.65 -13.74
C ASP A 73 -3.97 11.07 -14.03
N ALA A 74 -3.77 12.21 -14.69
CA ALA A 74 -2.44 12.76 -14.93
C ALA A 74 -1.69 13.04 -13.62
N LEU A 75 -2.34 13.67 -12.63
CA LEU A 75 -1.78 13.88 -11.29
C LEU A 75 -1.43 12.54 -10.60
N ASN A 76 -2.28 11.52 -10.73
CA ASN A 76 -2.00 10.22 -10.15
C ASN A 76 -0.85 9.48 -10.85
N GLN A 77 -0.70 9.62 -12.16
CA GLN A 77 0.45 9.09 -12.91
C GLN A 77 1.75 9.77 -12.45
N GLU A 78 1.75 11.11 -12.32
CA GLU A 78 2.90 11.86 -11.84
C GLU A 78 3.25 11.49 -10.38
N ARG A 79 2.26 11.38 -9.49
CA ARG A 79 2.49 10.89 -8.13
C ARG A 79 3.15 9.51 -8.11
N ARG A 80 2.71 8.58 -8.98
CA ARG A 80 3.30 7.23 -9.09
C ARG A 80 4.74 7.28 -9.59
N ARG A 81 5.04 8.19 -10.53
CA ARG A 81 6.40 8.39 -11.03
C ARG A 81 7.32 8.85 -9.89
N ILE A 82 6.92 9.91 -9.17
CA ILE A 82 7.66 10.45 -8.02
C ILE A 82 7.84 9.37 -6.95
N GLU A 83 6.78 8.63 -6.59
CA GLU A 83 6.83 7.54 -5.60
C GLU A 83 7.82 6.44 -6.00
N LYS A 84 7.86 6.08 -7.29
CA LYS A 84 8.78 5.07 -7.79
C LYS A 84 10.24 5.51 -7.67
N GLU A 85 10.54 6.74 -8.05
CA GLU A 85 11.89 7.32 -7.97
C GLU A 85 12.37 7.42 -6.52
N MET A 86 11.54 8.01 -5.64
CA MET A 86 11.82 8.09 -4.20
C MET A 86 11.95 6.70 -3.57
N GLY A 87 11.11 5.75 -4.00
CA GLY A 87 11.13 4.38 -3.49
C GLY A 87 12.41 3.62 -3.84
N GLN A 88 12.94 3.80 -5.03
CA GLN A 88 14.22 3.21 -5.43
C GLN A 88 15.36 3.75 -4.55
N GLN A 89 15.45 5.07 -4.39
CA GLN A 89 16.44 5.72 -3.54
C GLN A 89 16.33 5.26 -2.07
N ALA A 90 15.12 5.21 -1.52
CA ALA A 90 14.93 4.79 -0.14
C ALA A 90 15.36 3.35 0.11
N LEU A 91 15.15 2.46 -0.86
CA LEU A 91 15.57 1.05 -0.76
C LEU A 91 17.07 0.86 -0.75
N GLU A 92 17.80 1.68 -1.53
CA GLU A 92 19.27 1.66 -1.52
C GLU A 92 19.86 2.09 -0.17
N TRP A 93 19.09 2.83 0.63
CA TRP A 93 19.52 3.32 1.94
C TRP A 93 19.02 2.47 3.11
N LEU A 94 18.13 1.50 2.85
CA LEU A 94 17.74 0.57 3.89
C LEU A 94 18.94 -0.28 4.30
N PRO A 95 19.25 -0.37 5.60
CA PRO A 95 20.27 -1.27 6.07
C PRO A 95 19.89 -2.71 5.71
N ASP A 96 20.88 -3.55 5.45
CA ASP A 96 20.63 -4.98 5.33
C ASP A 96 20.14 -5.51 6.68
N LEU A 97 18.82 -5.66 6.79
CA LEU A 97 18.17 -6.07 8.03
C LEU A 97 18.45 -7.52 8.42
N ALA A 98 19.14 -8.28 7.55
CA ALA A 98 19.64 -9.63 7.84
C ALA A 98 21.05 -9.64 8.46
N ALA A 99 21.73 -8.49 8.52
CA ALA A 99 23.04 -8.38 9.14
C ALA A 99 22.96 -8.42 10.67
N GLU A 100 23.89 -9.09 11.33
CA GLU A 100 23.96 -9.21 12.80
C GLU A 100 24.01 -7.85 13.54
N SER A 101 24.39 -6.78 12.83
CA SER A 101 24.46 -5.42 13.38
C SER A 101 23.10 -4.71 13.54
N VAL A 102 21.99 -5.37 13.26
CA VAL A 102 20.64 -4.77 13.18
C VAL A 102 19.74 -5.19 14.35
N GLU A 103 20.26 -5.96 15.32
CA GLU A 103 19.48 -6.40 16.49
C GLU A 103 18.86 -5.26 17.30
N ASP A 104 19.51 -4.08 17.34
CA ASP A 104 19.05 -2.90 18.04
C ASP A 104 18.37 -1.86 17.14
N LEU A 105 18.03 -2.20 15.88
CA LEU A 105 17.30 -1.31 15.00
C LEU A 105 15.78 -1.54 15.14
N PHE A 106 15.14 -0.73 15.95
CA PHE A 106 13.70 -0.80 16.24
C PHE A 106 12.86 0.19 15.45
N SER A 107 13.48 1.18 14.80
CA SER A 107 12.81 2.13 13.91
C SER A 107 13.70 2.54 12.74
N VAL A 108 13.10 3.01 11.66
CA VAL A 108 13.81 3.50 10.47
C VAL A 108 13.43 4.96 10.23
N CYS A 109 14.44 5.83 10.16
CA CYS A 109 14.28 7.23 9.77
C CYS A 109 15.15 7.51 8.55
N LEU A 110 14.52 7.98 7.45
CA LEU A 110 15.22 8.36 6.23
C LEU A 110 14.91 9.82 5.89
N PHE A 111 15.90 10.52 5.35
CA PHE A 111 15.78 11.92 4.95
C PHE A 111 16.48 12.17 3.63
N ASP A 112 15.77 12.81 2.69
CA ASP A 112 16.36 13.43 1.50
C ASP A 112 15.66 14.77 1.22
N PRO A 113 16.41 15.87 1.03
CA PRO A 113 15.83 17.20 0.75
C PRO A 113 15.08 17.27 -0.57
N ARG A 114 15.32 16.33 -1.48
CA ARG A 114 14.69 16.26 -2.81
C ARG A 114 13.34 15.54 -2.80
N TRP A 115 13.00 14.84 -1.74
CA TRP A 115 11.75 14.09 -1.66
C TRP A 115 10.53 15.01 -1.56
N HIS A 116 9.47 14.64 -2.28
CA HIS A 116 8.25 15.44 -2.34
C HIS A 116 7.40 15.24 -1.08
N GLU A 117 7.03 16.34 -0.38
CA GLU A 117 6.30 16.28 0.91
C GLU A 117 4.94 15.58 0.80
N GLY A 118 4.20 15.71 -0.30
CA GLY A 118 2.93 15.03 -0.54
C GLY A 118 3.05 13.51 -0.72
N VAL A 119 4.29 13.00 -0.95
CA VAL A 119 4.56 11.58 -1.24
C VAL A 119 5.27 10.86 -0.10
N ILE A 120 5.97 11.57 0.82
CA ILE A 120 6.70 10.93 1.93
C ILE A 120 5.84 9.97 2.76
N GLY A 121 4.54 10.26 2.94
CA GLY A 121 3.65 9.38 3.70
C GLY A 121 3.30 8.05 2.97
N VAL A 122 3.30 8.05 1.65
CA VAL A 122 3.12 6.83 0.84
C VAL A 122 4.42 6.03 0.84
N LEU A 123 5.55 6.72 0.71
CA LEU A 123 6.88 6.13 0.80
C LEU A 123 7.12 5.47 2.17
N ALA A 124 6.74 6.12 3.26
CA ALA A 124 6.84 5.55 4.60
C ALA A 124 6.05 4.24 4.75
N ALA A 125 4.86 4.17 4.16
CA ALA A 125 4.07 2.94 4.17
C ALA A 125 4.74 1.81 3.37
N ARG A 126 5.37 2.13 2.24
CA ARG A 126 6.09 1.16 1.41
C ARG A 126 7.35 0.64 2.10
N VAL A 127 8.16 1.54 2.67
CA VAL A 127 9.38 1.16 3.41
C VAL A 127 9.01 0.31 4.64
N ARG A 128 7.96 0.71 5.40
CA ARG A 128 7.47 -0.08 6.53
C ARG A 128 7.10 -1.51 6.15
N ALA A 129 6.42 -1.69 5.02
CA ALA A 129 6.03 -3.02 4.53
C ALA A 129 7.23 -3.93 4.21
N GLN A 130 8.42 -3.36 4.00
CA GLN A 130 9.62 -4.13 3.70
C GLN A 130 10.49 -4.39 4.92
N CYS A 131 10.49 -3.46 5.88
CA CYS A 131 11.36 -3.59 7.06
C CYS A 131 10.63 -4.10 8.31
N ALA A 132 9.30 -4.22 8.30
CA ALA A 132 8.47 -4.61 9.43
C ALA A 132 8.77 -3.80 10.71
N ARG A 133 9.13 -2.53 10.57
CA ARG A 133 9.47 -1.59 11.65
C ARG A 133 8.70 -0.28 11.48
N PRO A 134 8.50 0.50 12.56
CA PRO A 134 8.01 1.87 12.43
C PRO A 134 9.00 2.69 11.61
N VAL A 135 8.47 3.47 10.67
CA VAL A 135 9.26 4.25 9.70
C VAL A 135 8.83 5.71 9.73
N PHE A 136 9.80 6.62 9.74
CA PHE A 136 9.60 8.03 9.41
C PHE A 136 10.41 8.42 8.18
N ILE A 137 9.74 9.05 7.23
CA ILE A 137 10.36 9.62 6.03
C ILE A 137 10.27 11.14 6.12
N PHE A 138 11.41 11.80 5.95
CA PHE A 138 11.54 13.25 6.05
C PHE A 138 11.92 13.87 4.70
N THR A 139 11.42 15.09 4.52
CA THR A 139 11.88 16.01 3.48
C THR A 139 12.12 17.39 4.07
N GLU A 140 12.90 18.22 3.38
CA GLU A 140 13.19 19.58 3.79
C GLU A 140 12.04 20.50 3.39
N VAL A 141 11.67 21.40 4.33
CA VAL A 141 10.79 22.54 4.09
C VAL A 141 11.44 23.79 4.66
N ASP A 142 11.43 24.90 3.93
CA ASP A 142 11.95 26.20 4.33
C ASP A 142 13.44 26.21 4.77
N GLY A 143 14.28 25.35 4.24
CA GLY A 143 15.75 25.34 4.43
C GLY A 143 16.25 24.93 5.82
N ALA A 144 15.45 25.09 6.87
CA ALA A 144 15.83 24.79 8.26
C ALA A 144 14.98 23.71 8.92
N LEU A 145 13.80 23.44 8.39
CA LEU A 145 12.84 22.51 8.96
C LEU A 145 12.73 21.23 8.11
N LEU A 146 12.56 20.12 8.79
CA LEU A 146 12.19 18.85 8.19
C LEU A 146 10.75 18.50 8.55
N LYS A 147 9.98 18.14 7.53
CA LYS A 147 8.64 17.57 7.67
C LYS A 147 8.72 16.07 7.51
N GLY A 148 8.32 15.36 8.55
CA GLY A 148 8.32 13.90 8.61
C GLY A 148 6.91 13.31 8.54
N SER A 149 6.78 12.18 7.86
CA SER A 149 5.57 11.36 7.86
C SER A 149 5.91 9.94 8.32
N GLY A 150 5.25 9.50 9.38
CA GLY A 150 5.49 8.20 10.00
C GLY A 150 4.41 7.18 9.70
N ARG A 151 4.82 5.90 9.69
CA ARG A 151 3.94 4.73 9.65
C ARG A 151 4.38 3.71 10.68
N SER A 152 3.42 3.18 11.44
CA SER A 152 3.67 2.21 12.50
C SER A 152 3.46 0.77 12.04
N ILE A 153 3.80 -0.14 12.94
CA ILE A 153 3.49 -1.56 12.89
C ILE A 153 2.45 -1.89 13.96
N ASP A 154 1.86 -3.06 13.88
CA ASP A 154 0.89 -3.51 14.87
C ASP A 154 1.52 -3.61 16.28
N GLY A 155 0.76 -3.17 17.26
CA GLY A 155 1.20 -3.17 18.66
C GLY A 155 2.10 -1.99 19.07
N LEU A 156 2.38 -1.02 18.19
CA LEU A 156 3.08 0.21 18.51
C LEU A 156 2.23 1.44 18.17
N HIS A 157 1.92 2.28 19.17
CA HIS A 157 1.13 3.49 18.96
C HIS A 157 2.03 4.68 18.63
N LEU A 158 2.11 5.05 17.35
CA LEU A 158 3.10 6.01 16.84
C LEU A 158 2.99 7.41 17.47
N ARG A 159 1.76 7.90 17.67
CA ARG A 159 1.56 9.20 18.33
C ARG A 159 2.05 9.20 19.78
N ASP A 160 1.79 8.12 20.53
CA ASP A 160 2.21 8.03 21.92
C ASP A 160 3.74 7.93 22.02
N LEU A 161 4.37 7.23 21.08
CA LEU A 161 5.83 7.20 20.93
C LEU A 161 6.40 8.62 20.73
N LEU A 162 5.76 9.44 19.86
CA LEU A 162 6.18 10.85 19.71
C LEU A 162 5.97 11.69 20.98
N VAL A 163 4.94 11.40 21.78
CA VAL A 163 4.73 12.06 23.08
C VAL A 163 5.85 11.72 24.07
N GLU A 164 6.35 10.47 24.05
CA GLU A 164 7.48 10.06 24.89
C GLU A 164 8.76 10.79 24.46
N VAL A 165 9.02 10.87 23.15
CA VAL A 165 10.15 11.63 22.59
C VAL A 165 10.08 13.12 22.96
N ASP A 166 8.90 13.74 22.86
CA ASP A 166 8.71 15.17 23.18
C ASP A 166 8.89 15.48 24.69
N ARG A 167 8.50 14.54 25.56
CA ARG A 167 8.71 14.65 27.00
C ARG A 167 10.18 14.57 27.41
N ASP A 168 10.92 13.65 26.77
CA ASP A 168 12.33 13.43 27.05
C ASP A 168 13.21 14.56 26.48
N CYS A 169 12.92 15.00 25.27
CA CYS A 169 13.67 16.04 24.56
C CYS A 169 12.77 17.23 24.24
N GLN A 170 12.50 18.06 25.30
CA GLN A 170 11.67 19.26 25.14
C GLN A 170 12.21 20.20 24.05
N GLY A 171 11.35 20.59 23.11
CA GLY A 171 11.68 21.47 22.01
C GLY A 171 12.28 20.78 20.79
N LEU A 172 12.53 19.48 20.83
CA LEU A 172 12.95 18.69 19.66
C LEU A 172 11.85 18.65 18.59
N LEU A 173 10.59 18.42 19.00
CA LEU A 173 9.44 18.39 18.11
C LEU A 173 8.79 19.77 18.05
N GLN A 174 8.89 20.45 16.90
CA GLN A 174 8.25 21.75 16.69
C GLN A 174 6.72 21.60 16.57
N LYS A 175 6.30 20.55 15.90
CA LYS A 175 4.90 20.18 15.69
C LYS A 175 4.79 18.69 15.45
N PHE A 176 3.84 18.03 16.08
CA PHE A 176 3.53 16.64 15.78
C PHE A 176 2.06 16.32 16.01
N GLY A 177 1.60 15.21 15.43
CA GLY A 177 0.24 14.74 15.59
C GLY A 177 -0.02 13.48 14.76
N GLY A 178 -1.15 12.85 15.03
CA GLY A 178 -1.52 11.63 14.31
C GLY A 178 -2.32 10.66 15.18
N HIS A 179 -2.25 9.41 14.80
CA HIS A 179 -2.96 8.28 15.39
C HIS A 179 -1.99 7.10 15.61
N ALA A 180 -2.53 5.96 16.03
CA ALA A 180 -1.72 4.76 16.29
C ALA A 180 -0.83 4.37 15.10
N MET A 181 -1.37 4.30 13.88
CA MET A 181 -0.69 3.75 12.72
C MET A 181 -0.01 4.79 11.82
N ALA A 182 -0.29 6.07 12.01
CA ALA A 182 0.28 7.14 11.17
C ALA A 182 0.40 8.45 11.95
N ALA A 183 1.54 9.13 11.82
CA ALA A 183 1.79 10.41 12.46
C ALA A 183 2.61 11.33 11.55
N GLY A 184 2.48 12.62 11.76
CA GLY A 184 3.30 13.66 11.17
C GLY A 184 4.13 14.37 12.24
N VAL A 185 5.33 14.81 11.89
CA VAL A 185 6.22 15.53 12.76
C VAL A 185 6.98 16.61 12.00
N THR A 186 7.30 17.72 12.66
CA THR A 186 8.21 18.75 12.14
C THR A 186 9.33 18.96 13.16
N ILE A 187 10.57 18.92 12.71
CA ILE A 187 11.77 19.11 13.53
C ILE A 187 12.71 20.11 12.84
N GLN A 188 13.68 20.64 13.58
CA GLN A 188 14.81 21.35 12.98
C GLN A 188 15.71 20.34 12.23
N LYS A 189 16.24 20.72 11.08
CA LYS A 189 17.14 19.86 10.28
C LYS A 189 18.34 19.37 11.08
N ARG A 190 18.93 20.25 11.91
CA ARG A 190 20.06 19.91 12.78
C ARG A 190 19.76 18.84 13.82
N ASP A 191 18.47 18.63 14.14
CA ASP A 191 18.03 17.74 15.20
C ASP A 191 17.62 16.35 14.67
N PHE A 192 17.80 16.10 13.36
CA PHE A 192 17.39 14.84 12.70
C PHE A 192 18.02 13.59 13.35
N GLU A 193 19.33 13.64 13.60
CA GLU A 193 20.05 12.51 14.21
C GLU A 193 19.56 12.25 15.64
N VAL A 194 19.35 13.31 16.42
CA VAL A 194 18.80 13.19 17.78
C VAL A 194 17.40 12.59 17.77
N PHE A 195 16.55 13.04 16.84
CA PHE A 195 15.22 12.48 16.68
C PHE A 195 15.27 10.99 16.32
N ARG A 196 16.11 10.61 15.35
CA ARG A 196 16.29 9.23 14.92
C ARG A 196 16.69 8.32 16.08
N ASP A 197 17.70 8.73 16.85
CA ASP A 197 18.26 7.94 17.93
C ASP A 197 17.26 7.79 19.09
N ARG A 198 16.56 8.87 19.46
CA ARG A 198 15.51 8.81 20.50
C ARG A 198 14.29 8.00 20.07
N LEU A 199 13.85 8.17 18.83
CA LEU A 199 12.75 7.35 18.32
C LEU A 199 13.09 5.85 18.36
N ASN A 200 14.33 5.49 17.97
CA ASN A 200 14.80 4.12 18.01
C ASN A 200 14.87 3.58 19.44
N GLU A 201 15.37 4.36 20.39
CA GLU A 201 15.46 4.00 21.81
C GLU A 201 14.07 3.69 22.39
N PHE A 202 13.11 4.62 22.25
CA PHE A 202 11.76 4.46 22.78
C PHE A 202 10.98 3.33 22.05
N ALA A 203 11.17 3.18 20.72
CA ALA A 203 10.64 2.05 20.00
C ALA A 203 11.23 0.73 20.53
N GLY A 204 12.53 0.70 20.84
CA GLY A 204 13.21 -0.44 21.44
C GLY A 204 12.62 -0.85 22.78
N VAL A 205 12.32 0.11 23.67
CA VAL A 205 11.68 -0.19 24.97
C VAL A 205 10.35 -0.93 24.79
N GLN A 206 9.54 -0.55 23.77
CA GLN A 206 8.23 -1.14 23.52
C GLN A 206 8.28 -2.43 22.71
N LEU A 207 9.29 -2.60 21.85
CA LEU A 207 9.41 -3.72 20.90
C LEU A 207 10.42 -4.78 21.32
N LYS A 208 11.29 -4.49 22.29
CA LYS A 208 12.31 -5.44 22.76
C LYS A 208 11.66 -6.75 23.24
N GLY A 209 12.16 -7.86 22.70
CA GLY A 209 11.65 -9.19 23.00
C GLY A 209 10.36 -9.58 22.23
N ARG A 210 9.85 -8.72 21.36
CA ARG A 210 8.79 -9.09 20.41
C ARG A 210 9.43 -9.58 19.10
N SER A 211 8.85 -10.63 18.51
CA SER A 211 9.16 -10.92 17.11
C SER A 211 8.62 -9.78 16.26
N LEU A 212 9.46 -9.20 15.43
CA LEU A 212 9.08 -8.20 14.43
C LEU A 212 8.68 -8.87 13.10
N ASP A 213 8.67 -10.21 13.06
CA ASP A 213 8.20 -10.95 11.91
C ASP A 213 6.71 -10.71 11.70
N GLU A 214 6.33 -10.56 10.46
CA GLU A 214 4.92 -10.37 10.10
C GLU A 214 4.15 -11.67 10.37
N THR A 215 3.18 -11.62 11.29
CA THR A 215 2.27 -12.74 11.49
C THR A 215 1.16 -12.66 10.46
N VAL A 216 1.11 -13.64 9.59
CA VAL A 216 0.05 -13.75 8.57
C VAL A 216 -1.06 -14.65 9.11
N ILE A 217 -2.27 -14.09 9.17
CA ILE A 217 -3.48 -14.85 9.54
C ILE A 217 -4.15 -15.31 8.25
N SER A 218 -4.41 -16.60 8.16
CA SER A 218 -5.10 -17.22 7.04
C SER A 218 -6.44 -17.82 7.47
N ASP A 219 -7.40 -17.81 6.55
CA ASP A 219 -8.68 -18.51 6.68
C ASP A 219 -8.56 -19.99 6.23
N GLY A 220 -7.35 -20.44 5.92
CA GLY A 220 -7.05 -21.78 5.45
C GLY A 220 -7.26 -21.95 3.95
N LEU A 221 -7.87 -23.05 3.53
CA LEU A 221 -8.06 -23.37 2.12
C LEU A 221 -9.40 -22.84 1.58
N PRO A 222 -9.43 -22.33 0.34
CA PRO A 222 -10.69 -21.96 -0.30
C PRO A 222 -11.56 -23.19 -0.57
N LEU A 223 -12.87 -22.99 -0.70
CA LEU A 223 -13.82 -24.07 -1.02
C LEU A 223 -13.59 -24.61 -2.43
N ALA A 224 -13.32 -23.74 -3.39
CA ALA A 224 -13.06 -24.08 -4.78
C ALA A 224 -12.38 -22.91 -5.50
N PHE A 225 -11.80 -23.20 -6.67
CA PHE A 225 -11.17 -22.21 -7.56
C PHE A 225 -11.97 -21.97 -8.84
N ASP A 226 -13.23 -22.41 -8.91
CA ASP A 226 -14.07 -22.13 -10.07
C ASP A 226 -14.48 -20.66 -10.15
N LEU A 227 -14.78 -20.20 -11.37
CA LEU A 227 -15.07 -18.80 -11.63
C LEU A 227 -16.32 -18.30 -10.89
N VAL A 228 -17.34 -19.12 -10.71
CA VAL A 228 -18.62 -18.73 -10.09
C VAL A 228 -18.39 -18.43 -8.59
N THR A 229 -17.70 -19.33 -7.90
CA THR A 229 -17.36 -19.19 -6.49
C THR A 229 -16.46 -17.98 -6.26
N VAL A 230 -15.38 -17.84 -7.06
CA VAL A 230 -14.44 -16.74 -6.92
C VAL A 230 -15.11 -15.40 -7.28
N ALA A 231 -15.87 -15.32 -8.35
CA ALA A 231 -16.57 -14.08 -8.72
C ALA A 231 -17.62 -13.67 -7.67
N GLY A 232 -18.34 -14.63 -7.09
CA GLY A 232 -19.27 -14.38 -5.98
C GLY A 232 -18.54 -13.79 -4.76
N LEU A 233 -17.43 -14.41 -4.35
CA LEU A 233 -16.61 -13.94 -3.23
C LEU A 233 -16.12 -12.50 -3.45
N VAL A 234 -15.59 -12.20 -4.63
CA VAL A 234 -14.99 -10.89 -4.95
C VAL A 234 -16.05 -9.80 -5.12
N ARG A 235 -17.16 -10.11 -5.80
CA ARG A 235 -18.15 -9.11 -6.22
C ARG A 235 -19.24 -8.84 -5.21
N ASP A 236 -19.68 -9.87 -4.48
CA ASP A 236 -20.93 -9.76 -3.70
C ASP A 236 -20.70 -9.23 -2.28
N HIS A 237 -19.45 -9.08 -1.87
CA HIS A 237 -19.07 -8.58 -0.56
C HIS A 237 -18.35 -7.23 -0.63
N PRO A 238 -18.64 -6.30 0.28
CA PRO A 238 -17.99 -4.98 0.34
C PRO A 238 -16.70 -5.04 1.16
N TRP A 239 -15.73 -5.84 0.74
CA TRP A 239 -14.46 -5.98 1.44
C TRP A 239 -13.76 -4.64 1.65
N GLY A 240 -13.19 -4.42 2.84
CA GLY A 240 -12.51 -3.19 3.21
C GLY A 240 -12.11 -3.16 4.68
N GLN A 241 -11.82 -1.97 5.19
CA GLN A 241 -11.47 -1.77 6.60
C GLN A 241 -12.60 -2.22 7.52
N GLY A 242 -12.28 -3.05 8.53
CA GLY A 242 -13.26 -3.64 9.44
C GLY A 242 -14.04 -4.83 8.87
N PHE A 243 -13.86 -5.13 7.57
CA PHE A 243 -14.41 -6.32 6.92
C PHE A 243 -13.42 -6.79 5.84
N PRO A 244 -12.29 -7.40 6.24
CA PRO A 244 -11.23 -7.80 5.32
C PRO A 244 -11.66 -8.94 4.41
N ALA A 245 -11.15 -8.93 3.17
CA ALA A 245 -11.32 -10.07 2.28
C ALA A 245 -10.57 -11.28 2.85
N PRO A 246 -11.11 -12.50 2.68
CA PRO A 246 -10.46 -13.69 3.17
C PRO A 246 -9.09 -13.89 2.53
N VAL A 247 -8.19 -14.41 3.34
CA VAL A 247 -6.81 -14.75 2.97
C VAL A 247 -6.67 -16.25 3.07
N PHE A 248 -6.24 -16.87 2.00
CA PHE A 248 -6.06 -18.30 1.91
C PHE A 248 -4.58 -18.67 1.85
N ASP A 249 -4.27 -19.91 2.20
CA ASP A 249 -2.92 -20.44 2.08
C ASP A 249 -2.90 -21.88 1.58
N GLU A 250 -1.93 -22.21 0.78
CA GLU A 250 -1.73 -23.55 0.28
C GLU A 250 -0.26 -23.75 -0.16
N ARG A 251 0.22 -24.97 -0.07
CA ARG A 251 1.47 -25.38 -0.68
C ARG A 251 1.21 -25.70 -2.16
N LEU A 252 1.73 -24.85 -3.05
CA LEU A 252 1.52 -24.94 -4.49
C LEU A 252 2.84 -25.24 -5.22
N GLU A 253 2.74 -25.92 -6.35
CA GLU A 253 3.89 -26.16 -7.23
C GLU A 253 4.00 -25.07 -8.29
N VAL A 254 5.21 -24.55 -8.50
CA VAL A 254 5.50 -23.50 -9.49
C VAL A 254 5.77 -24.16 -10.82
N LEU A 255 4.82 -24.08 -11.75
CA LEU A 255 4.95 -24.63 -13.11
C LEU A 255 5.65 -23.65 -14.04
N GLU A 256 5.25 -22.38 -14.01
CA GLU A 256 5.83 -21.31 -14.82
C GLU A 256 5.88 -20.02 -14.01
N GLN A 257 6.88 -19.21 -14.29
CA GLN A 257 6.99 -17.87 -13.70
C GLN A 257 7.59 -16.88 -14.70
N LYS A 258 7.09 -15.64 -14.67
CA LYS A 258 7.52 -14.58 -15.57
C LYS A 258 7.51 -13.23 -14.87
N LEU A 259 8.64 -12.54 -14.89
CA LEU A 259 8.71 -11.14 -14.47
C LEU A 259 8.02 -10.25 -15.51
N LEU A 260 7.13 -9.40 -15.03
CA LEU A 260 6.41 -8.42 -15.83
C LEU A 260 7.07 -7.05 -15.70
N ALA A 261 6.86 -6.21 -16.71
CA ALA A 261 7.22 -4.80 -16.63
C ALA A 261 6.51 -4.16 -15.41
N GLY A 262 7.26 -3.39 -14.61
CA GLY A 262 6.73 -2.76 -13.39
C GLY A 262 7.07 -3.53 -12.09
N GLY A 263 7.86 -4.63 -12.17
CA GLY A 263 8.32 -5.34 -10.97
C GLY A 263 7.22 -6.22 -10.35
N HIS A 264 6.51 -6.97 -11.17
CA HIS A 264 5.50 -7.94 -10.73
C HIS A 264 5.87 -9.34 -11.23
N LEU A 265 5.53 -10.38 -10.49
CA LEU A 265 5.78 -11.76 -10.87
C LEU A 265 4.45 -12.45 -11.23
N ARG A 266 4.32 -12.87 -12.49
CA ARG A 266 3.22 -13.73 -12.94
C ARG A 266 3.60 -15.19 -12.76
N LEU A 267 2.67 -15.98 -12.24
CA LEU A 267 2.87 -17.39 -11.90
C LEU A 267 1.77 -18.26 -12.55
N LYS A 268 2.16 -19.47 -12.94
CA LYS A 268 1.25 -20.61 -13.07
C LYS A 268 1.59 -21.62 -11.98
N LEU A 269 0.61 -21.95 -11.20
CA LEU A 269 0.74 -22.76 -9.99
C LEU A 269 -0.18 -23.97 -10.10
N LEU A 270 0.30 -25.12 -9.70
CA LEU A 270 -0.52 -26.32 -9.55
C LEU A 270 -0.92 -26.47 -8.08
N SER A 271 -2.22 -26.58 -7.84
CA SER A 271 -2.73 -27.04 -6.55
C SER A 271 -2.80 -28.56 -6.54
N PRO A 272 -1.97 -29.26 -5.75
CA PRO A 272 -2.04 -30.72 -5.68
C PRO A 272 -3.35 -31.22 -5.09
N ARG A 273 -3.97 -30.42 -4.23
CA ARG A 273 -5.23 -30.78 -3.55
C ARG A 273 -6.43 -30.77 -4.49
N PHE A 274 -6.48 -29.78 -5.40
CA PHE A 274 -7.59 -29.61 -6.34
C PHE A 274 -7.28 -30.18 -7.73
N ASP A 275 -6.04 -30.66 -7.96
CA ASP A 275 -5.52 -31.08 -9.27
C ASP A 275 -5.81 -30.03 -10.37
N GLN A 276 -5.56 -28.76 -10.04
CA GLN A 276 -5.90 -27.62 -10.87
C GLN A 276 -4.73 -26.67 -11.06
N VAL A 277 -4.54 -26.23 -12.31
CA VAL A 277 -3.58 -25.17 -12.65
C VAL A 277 -4.24 -23.80 -12.46
N LEU A 278 -3.61 -22.97 -11.68
CA LEU A 278 -4.08 -21.64 -11.26
C LEU A 278 -3.16 -20.55 -11.80
N GLU A 279 -3.75 -19.44 -12.22
CA GLU A 279 -3.01 -18.23 -12.55
C GLU A 279 -2.76 -17.43 -11.26
N GLY A 280 -1.53 -16.97 -11.04
CA GLY A 280 -1.14 -16.14 -9.89
C GLY A 280 -0.45 -14.86 -10.33
N ILE A 281 -0.64 -13.80 -9.55
CA ILE A 281 0.11 -12.54 -9.64
C ILE A 281 0.66 -12.17 -8.27
N PHE A 282 1.96 -11.88 -8.21
CA PHE A 282 2.61 -11.35 -7.03
C PHE A 282 3.07 -9.92 -7.34
N PHE A 283 2.33 -8.96 -6.82
CA PHE A 283 2.63 -7.55 -7.03
C PHE A 283 3.89 -7.12 -6.27
N ASN A 284 4.66 -6.21 -6.87
CA ASN A 284 5.91 -5.66 -6.29
C ASN A 284 6.95 -6.73 -5.91
N ARG A 285 7.00 -7.79 -6.68
CA ARG A 285 7.98 -8.87 -6.60
C ARG A 285 8.83 -8.86 -7.87
N ASP A 286 10.07 -8.41 -7.75
CA ASP A 286 11.02 -8.22 -8.85
C ASP A 286 11.98 -9.41 -9.04
N ARG A 287 11.81 -10.48 -8.25
CA ARG A 287 12.62 -11.70 -8.30
C ARG A 287 11.77 -12.96 -8.38
N MET A 288 12.32 -13.96 -9.05
CA MET A 288 11.70 -15.28 -9.18
C MET A 288 11.69 -16.04 -7.85
N ILE A 289 10.88 -17.06 -7.77
CA ILE A 289 10.84 -18.03 -6.68
C ILE A 289 11.79 -19.16 -7.04
N GLU A 290 12.74 -19.46 -6.15
CA GLU A 290 13.78 -20.45 -6.41
C GLU A 290 13.29 -21.90 -6.26
N SER A 291 12.32 -22.09 -5.38
CA SER A 291 11.75 -23.42 -5.09
C SER A 291 10.70 -23.83 -6.11
N ARG A 292 10.67 -25.11 -6.47
CA ARG A 292 9.61 -25.70 -7.29
C ARG A 292 8.28 -25.84 -6.54
N SER A 293 8.29 -25.84 -5.21
CA SER A 293 7.11 -25.89 -4.36
C SER A 293 7.32 -24.99 -3.16
N ALA A 294 6.37 -24.12 -2.90
CA ALA A 294 6.42 -23.19 -1.77
C ALA A 294 5.03 -23.07 -1.12
N HIS A 295 5.00 -22.57 0.10
CA HIS A 295 3.76 -22.26 0.78
C HIS A 295 3.35 -20.82 0.43
N PHE A 296 2.24 -20.70 -0.28
CA PHE A 296 1.74 -19.40 -0.74
C PHE A 296 0.59 -18.94 0.12
N VAL A 297 0.59 -17.64 0.43
CA VAL A 297 -0.56 -16.94 1.01
C VAL A 297 -1.13 -16.02 -0.07
N PHE A 298 -2.44 -16.06 -0.27
CA PHE A 298 -3.08 -15.37 -1.38
C PHE A 298 -4.53 -14.97 -1.08
N LYS A 299 -5.00 -14.01 -1.87
CA LYS A 299 -6.42 -13.67 -2.00
C LYS A 299 -6.93 -14.15 -3.35
N LEU A 300 -8.22 -14.44 -3.42
CA LEU A 300 -8.86 -14.77 -4.68
C LEU A 300 -9.33 -13.50 -5.39
N ASP A 301 -9.15 -13.44 -6.71
CA ASP A 301 -9.62 -12.36 -7.58
C ASP A 301 -10.05 -12.92 -8.94
N VAL A 302 -10.68 -12.08 -9.75
CA VAL A 302 -11.05 -12.39 -11.13
C VAL A 302 -10.22 -11.56 -12.09
N ASN A 303 -9.36 -12.22 -12.84
CA ASN A 303 -8.62 -11.58 -13.92
C ASN A 303 -9.50 -11.47 -15.16
N ARG A 304 -9.70 -10.22 -15.63
CA ARG A 304 -10.45 -9.91 -16.86
C ARG A 304 -9.49 -9.47 -17.94
N PHE A 305 -9.21 -10.37 -18.85
CA PHE A 305 -8.32 -10.07 -19.94
C PHE A 305 -8.95 -10.43 -21.30
N ARG A 306 -9.06 -9.43 -22.19
CA ARG A 306 -9.64 -9.59 -23.54
C ARG A 306 -11.05 -10.20 -23.55
N GLY A 307 -11.89 -9.79 -22.58
CA GLY A 307 -13.27 -10.27 -22.47
C GLY A 307 -13.42 -11.67 -21.87
N VAL A 308 -12.34 -12.29 -21.39
CA VAL A 308 -12.36 -13.59 -20.71
C VAL A 308 -12.08 -13.41 -19.24
N ASP A 309 -13.02 -13.84 -18.41
CA ASP A 309 -12.89 -13.86 -16.95
C ASP A 309 -12.26 -15.19 -16.50
N ARG A 310 -11.23 -15.12 -15.63
CA ARG A 310 -10.57 -16.29 -15.05
C ARG A 310 -10.29 -16.05 -13.56
N PRO A 311 -10.43 -17.10 -12.72
CA PRO A 311 -9.93 -17.03 -11.35
C PRO A 311 -8.43 -16.73 -11.33
N GLN A 312 -8.02 -15.89 -10.40
CA GLN A 312 -6.62 -15.51 -10.20
C GLN A 312 -6.28 -15.48 -8.72
N LEU A 313 -5.08 -15.95 -8.38
CA LEU A 313 -4.49 -15.79 -7.05
C LEU A 313 -3.72 -14.46 -6.99
N VAL A 314 -4.09 -13.59 -6.09
CA VAL A 314 -3.29 -12.41 -5.74
C VAL A 314 -2.40 -12.80 -4.57
N ILE A 315 -1.14 -13.16 -4.90
CA ILE A 315 -0.18 -13.64 -3.91
C ILE A 315 0.24 -12.46 -3.02
N THR A 316 0.23 -12.69 -1.72
CA THR A 316 0.69 -11.73 -0.72
C THR A 316 2.01 -12.16 -0.07
N HIS A 317 2.19 -13.47 0.19
CA HIS A 317 3.41 -14.02 0.77
C HIS A 317 3.79 -15.34 0.09
N CYS A 318 5.08 -15.66 0.15
CA CYS A 318 5.66 -16.93 -0.24
C CYS A 318 6.68 -17.31 0.84
N LEU A 319 6.37 -18.39 1.58
CA LEU A 319 7.08 -18.88 2.74
C LEU A 319 7.87 -20.15 2.41
#